data_aff7756978462f4330fcbe46e04bff42
#
_entry.id   aff7756978462f4330fcbe46e04bff42
#
_cell.length_a   1.000
_cell.length_b   1.000
_cell.length_c   1.000
_cell.angle_alpha   90.00
_cell.angle_beta   90.00
_cell.angle_gamma   90.00
#
_symmetry.space_group_name_H-M   'P 1'
#
loop_
_entity.id
_entity.type
_entity.pdbx_description
1 polymer ?
#
loop_
_entity_poly.entity_id
_entity_poly.type
_entity_poly.pdbx_seq_one_letter_code
_entity_poly.pdbx_strand_id
1 'polypeptide(L)'
;MSDRHDDDTGGNRNEHGSIVVRSDVAVVGAGLAGLVATRLLQRSGLSVTLLDPQPPGGRGRTDERAGFLFNRGPHALYLGGHAARVLAGVGVRPQGGPPSVDGHGLIGDRMGALPSGAGSLLRTSLLGWRGRLAAGRLLGGLAKVQTGDLGDMTFAAWLDRQRLPADARSLVEAVSRVASYTNAPDIAAADLVVSQVQLALGSGVRYVHGGWQSIVDSLLAGCRVHRLTATRVSADEGHVVVETQEGATVVGTAAVIAAGTPGAVAQLLGRRPFDAGPPVEAACLDLGTSRPSQPGLLLGIDRPLYLSNHCPPARLAPAGRAVVHVARYLAPGERTEPGEQRHELEALAARAGLTADHIIEDRYLHRMTVAGALTLAESGGMRGRPTVTDSGVPGVFLAGDWVGPAGHLADASLASAEAAVAAAVTLVGR
;
A
#
# COMPACT_ATOMS: atom_id res chain seq x y z
N MET A 1 -43.94 1.47 11.38
CA MET A 1 -43.30 2.61 12.07
C MET A 1 -42.13 2.99 11.24
N SER A 2 -42.24 4.11 10.53
CA SER A 2 -41.28 4.58 9.54
C SER A 2 -40.14 5.31 10.24
N ASP A 3 -38.92 4.73 10.16
CA ASP A 3 -37.70 5.44 10.55
C ASP A 3 -37.42 6.52 9.50
N ARG A 4 -37.61 7.77 9.90
CA ARG A 4 -37.10 8.94 9.18
C ARG A 4 -35.62 9.04 9.51
N HIS A 5 -34.76 8.75 8.54
CA HIS A 5 -33.36 9.18 8.57
C HIS A 5 -33.36 10.70 8.46
N ASP A 6 -33.03 11.39 9.53
CA ASP A 6 -32.73 12.81 9.54
C ASP A 6 -31.43 13.04 8.76
N ASP A 7 -31.59 13.56 7.56
CA ASP A 7 -30.53 14.04 6.66
C ASP A 7 -30.15 15.48 7.10
N ASP A 8 -29.44 15.59 8.23
CA ASP A 8 -28.94 16.87 8.72
C ASP A 8 -27.62 17.23 7.97
N THR A 9 -27.77 17.59 6.70
CA THR A 9 -26.73 18.29 5.93
C THR A 9 -26.74 19.75 6.36
N GLY A 10 -25.91 20.13 7.34
CA GLY A 10 -25.74 21.53 7.78
C GLY A 10 -25.14 22.44 6.71
N GLY A 11 -25.69 22.44 5.50
CA GLY A 11 -25.31 23.27 4.37
C GLY A 11 -26.34 24.38 4.12
N ASN A 12 -25.87 25.59 3.89
CA ASN A 12 -26.70 26.70 3.48
C ASN A 12 -27.00 26.54 1.95
N ARG A 13 -28.25 26.65 1.53
CA ARG A 13 -28.62 26.60 0.11
C ARG A 13 -28.30 27.95 -0.54
N ASN A 14 -27.62 27.95 -1.67
CA ASN A 14 -27.43 29.13 -2.48
C ASN A 14 -28.73 29.48 -3.25
N GLU A 15 -28.76 30.64 -3.92
CA GLU A 15 -29.92 31.14 -4.69
C GLU A 15 -30.40 30.16 -5.80
N HIS A 16 -29.58 29.16 -6.17
CA HIS A 16 -29.90 28.11 -7.15
C HIS A 16 -30.25 26.77 -6.52
N GLY A 17 -30.45 26.70 -5.19
CA GLY A 17 -30.88 25.49 -4.49
C GLY A 17 -29.75 24.47 -4.22
N SER A 18 -28.50 24.72 -4.62
CA SER A 18 -27.36 23.86 -4.38
C SER A 18 -26.92 23.95 -2.92
N ILE A 19 -26.55 22.78 -2.33
CA ILE A 19 -26.02 22.70 -0.97
C ILE A 19 -24.55 23.17 -0.99
N VAL A 20 -24.25 24.23 -0.23
CA VAL A 20 -22.85 24.67 -0.01
C VAL A 20 -22.42 24.30 1.40
N VAL A 21 -21.37 23.48 1.50
CA VAL A 21 -20.73 23.10 2.76
C VAL A 21 -19.43 23.90 2.90
N ARG A 22 -19.22 24.56 4.04
CA ARG A 22 -18.02 25.34 4.32
C ARG A 22 -17.22 24.70 5.43
N SER A 23 -15.90 24.63 5.25
CA SER A 23 -14.93 24.20 6.26
C SER A 23 -13.58 24.84 6.00
N ASP A 24 -12.66 24.81 6.95
CA ASP A 24 -11.30 25.32 6.73
C ASP A 24 -10.60 24.51 5.65
N VAL A 25 -10.75 23.18 5.68
CA VAL A 25 -10.11 22.27 4.72
C VAL A 25 -11.08 21.22 4.21
N ALA A 26 -11.14 21.05 2.90
CA ALA A 26 -11.77 19.90 2.26
C ALA A 26 -10.77 18.76 2.10
N VAL A 27 -11.16 17.52 2.45
CA VAL A 27 -10.36 16.32 2.20
C VAL A 27 -11.12 15.41 1.24
N VAL A 28 -10.50 15.11 0.09
CA VAL A 28 -11.10 14.25 -0.94
C VAL A 28 -10.45 12.87 -0.87
N GLY A 29 -11.25 11.86 -0.49
CA GLY A 29 -10.86 10.47 -0.33
C GLY A 29 -10.70 10.06 1.13
N ALA A 30 -11.46 9.04 1.54
CA ALA A 30 -11.43 8.45 2.88
C ALA A 30 -10.60 7.14 2.93
N GLY A 31 -9.52 7.04 2.15
CA GLY A 31 -8.46 6.06 2.32
C GLY A 31 -7.58 6.40 3.52
N LEU A 32 -6.54 5.59 3.79
CA LEU A 32 -5.66 5.81 4.94
C LEU A 32 -5.04 7.21 4.97
N ALA A 33 -4.59 7.73 3.81
CA ALA A 33 -4.00 9.07 3.72
C ALA A 33 -5.02 10.16 4.10
N GLY A 34 -6.25 10.09 3.55
CA GLY A 34 -7.28 11.09 3.85
C GLY A 34 -7.80 11.02 5.29
N LEU A 35 -7.94 9.81 5.84
CA LEU A 35 -8.32 9.64 7.24
C LEU A 35 -7.25 10.20 8.19
N VAL A 36 -5.98 9.94 7.91
CA VAL A 36 -4.86 10.50 8.69
C VAL A 36 -4.82 12.02 8.53
N ALA A 37 -4.96 12.55 7.30
CA ALA A 37 -5.01 13.98 7.06
C ALA A 37 -6.14 14.65 7.85
N THR A 38 -7.34 14.08 7.82
CA THR A 38 -8.50 14.57 8.60
C THR A 38 -8.21 14.61 10.09
N ARG A 39 -7.63 13.54 10.65
CA ARG A 39 -7.29 13.47 12.08
C ARG A 39 -6.23 14.52 12.48
N LEU A 40 -5.23 14.73 11.64
CA LEU A 40 -4.17 15.71 11.89
C LEU A 40 -4.72 17.15 11.80
N LEU A 41 -5.54 17.46 10.79
CA LEU A 41 -6.19 18.77 10.64
C LEU A 41 -7.12 19.08 11.81
N GLN A 42 -7.96 18.14 12.23
CA GLN A 42 -8.83 18.30 13.40
C GLN A 42 -8.03 18.54 14.70
N ARG A 43 -6.88 17.86 14.87
CA ARG A 43 -5.98 18.11 16.00
C ARG A 43 -5.33 19.49 15.98
N SER A 44 -5.20 20.08 14.80
CA SER A 44 -4.76 21.47 14.64
C SER A 44 -5.88 22.50 14.84
N GLY A 45 -7.08 22.05 15.25
CA GLY A 45 -8.23 22.90 15.53
C GLY A 45 -9.00 23.34 14.29
N LEU A 46 -8.71 22.75 13.11
CA LEU A 46 -9.38 23.10 11.87
C LEU A 46 -10.66 22.30 11.65
N SER A 47 -11.68 22.95 11.09
CA SER A 47 -12.88 22.29 10.60
C SER A 47 -12.60 21.58 9.29
N VAL A 48 -13.07 20.32 9.15
CA VAL A 48 -12.74 19.47 8.00
C VAL A 48 -14.01 18.85 7.43
N THR A 49 -14.16 18.95 6.10
CA THR A 49 -15.18 18.20 5.34
C THR A 49 -14.47 17.07 4.58
N LEU A 50 -14.71 15.82 5.00
CA LEU A 50 -14.15 14.62 4.38
C LEU A 50 -15.15 13.99 3.42
N LEU A 51 -14.77 13.81 2.15
CA LEU A 51 -15.60 13.33 1.04
C LEU A 51 -15.08 11.99 0.52
N ASP A 52 -15.95 11.00 0.39
CA ASP A 52 -15.69 9.76 -0.35
C ASP A 52 -17.00 9.09 -0.74
N PRO A 53 -17.24 8.74 -2.02
CA PRO A 53 -18.45 8.03 -2.44
C PRO A 53 -18.46 6.57 -1.99
N GLN A 54 -17.29 6.00 -1.68
CA GLN A 54 -17.12 4.62 -1.30
C GLN A 54 -17.04 4.43 0.22
N PRO A 55 -17.29 3.23 0.74
CA PRO A 55 -16.98 2.91 2.13
C PRO A 55 -15.53 3.24 2.48
N PRO A 56 -15.30 3.89 3.65
CA PRO A 56 -13.96 4.34 4.05
C PRO A 56 -12.93 3.23 4.10
N GLY A 57 -11.65 3.60 3.94
CA GLY A 57 -10.51 2.70 4.04
C GLY A 57 -9.79 2.47 2.72
N GLY A 58 -10.46 2.59 1.57
CA GLY A 58 -9.84 2.39 0.26
C GLY A 58 -9.13 1.04 0.15
N ARG A 59 -7.82 1.03 -0.16
CA ARG A 59 -6.99 -0.19 -0.21
C ARG A 59 -6.72 -0.80 1.18
N GLY A 60 -6.86 -0.03 2.26
CA GLY A 60 -6.75 -0.53 3.63
C GLY A 60 -8.00 -1.25 4.15
N ARG A 61 -9.02 -1.47 3.32
CA ARG A 61 -10.21 -2.23 3.73
C ARG A 61 -9.90 -3.71 3.92
N THR A 62 -10.64 -4.31 4.86
CA THR A 62 -10.70 -5.75 5.07
C THR A 62 -12.14 -6.17 4.87
N ASP A 63 -12.37 -7.19 4.04
CA ASP A 63 -13.70 -7.74 3.80
C ASP A 63 -13.88 -9.01 4.64
N GLU A 64 -15.03 -9.16 5.29
CA GLU A 64 -15.39 -10.37 6.04
C GLU A 64 -16.21 -11.32 5.18
N ARG A 65 -15.81 -12.63 5.16
CA ARG A 65 -16.54 -13.72 4.50
C ARG A 65 -16.47 -14.97 5.37
N ALA A 66 -17.60 -15.52 5.70
CA ALA A 66 -17.70 -16.74 6.53
C ALA A 66 -16.83 -16.70 7.81
N GLY A 67 -16.68 -15.52 8.42
CA GLY A 67 -15.86 -15.28 9.62
C GLY A 67 -14.35 -15.12 9.35
N PHE A 68 -13.92 -15.18 8.09
CA PHE A 68 -12.54 -14.87 7.68
C PHE A 68 -12.42 -13.40 7.29
N LEU A 69 -11.34 -12.76 7.71
CA LEU A 69 -11.03 -11.36 7.44
C LEU A 69 -9.96 -11.28 6.35
N PHE A 70 -10.38 -10.91 5.14
CA PHE A 70 -9.51 -10.76 3.99
C PHE A 70 -9.14 -9.30 3.76
N ASN A 71 -7.91 -8.93 4.02
CA ASN A 71 -7.36 -7.67 3.51
C ASN A 71 -7.41 -7.68 1.98
N ARG A 72 -7.38 -6.52 1.34
CA ARG A 72 -7.31 -6.45 -0.12
C ARG A 72 -5.91 -6.85 -0.61
N GLY A 73 -5.67 -8.17 -0.64
CA GLY A 73 -4.38 -8.80 -0.84
C GLY A 73 -3.50 -8.82 0.42
N PRO A 74 -2.27 -9.35 0.33
CA PRO A 74 -1.35 -9.44 1.45
C PRO A 74 -0.96 -8.04 1.93
N HIS A 75 -1.14 -7.76 3.22
CA HIS A 75 -0.81 -6.49 3.84
C HIS A 75 0.09 -6.70 5.05
N ALA A 76 1.15 -5.91 5.13
CA ALA A 76 2.06 -5.89 6.28
C ALA A 76 2.40 -4.44 6.67
N LEU A 77 2.38 -4.14 7.97
CA LEU A 77 2.80 -2.85 8.49
C LEU A 77 4.30 -2.89 8.78
N TYR A 78 5.09 -2.04 8.13
CA TYR A 78 6.52 -1.89 8.37
C TYR A 78 6.75 -1.13 9.68
N LEU A 79 7.41 -1.78 10.65
CA LEU A 79 7.50 -1.24 12.02
C LEU A 79 8.43 -0.04 12.14
N GLY A 80 9.45 0.05 11.30
CA GLY A 80 10.36 1.21 11.22
C GLY A 80 9.92 2.27 10.22
N GLY A 81 8.77 2.07 9.55
CA GLY A 81 8.30 2.94 8.47
C GLY A 81 7.55 4.18 8.95
N HIS A 82 7.31 5.09 8.01
CA HIS A 82 6.53 6.32 8.26
C HIS A 82 5.11 6.02 8.71
N ALA A 83 4.46 4.97 8.16
CA ALA A 83 3.09 4.62 8.52
C ALA A 83 2.96 4.29 10.00
N ALA A 84 3.85 3.46 10.54
CA ALA A 84 3.83 3.10 11.96
C ALA A 84 4.02 4.34 12.86
N ARG A 85 4.95 5.23 12.50
CA ARG A 85 5.23 6.49 13.22
C ARG A 85 4.03 7.44 13.18
N VAL A 86 3.46 7.70 12.00
CA VAL A 86 2.34 8.63 11.83
C VAL A 86 1.08 8.10 12.52
N LEU A 87 0.77 6.81 12.38
CA LEU A 87 -0.33 6.18 13.10
C LEU A 87 -0.19 6.34 14.62
N ALA A 88 1.01 6.06 15.15
CA ALA A 88 1.28 6.27 16.58
C ALA A 88 1.09 7.75 16.99
N GLY A 89 1.51 8.69 16.14
CA GLY A 89 1.32 10.12 16.31
C GLY A 89 -0.16 10.53 16.42
N VAL A 90 -1.06 9.88 15.67
CA VAL A 90 -2.51 10.12 15.78
C VAL A 90 -3.20 9.21 16.82
N GLY A 91 -2.44 8.46 17.62
CA GLY A 91 -2.96 7.63 18.70
C GLY A 91 -3.39 6.21 18.27
N VAL A 92 -3.12 5.81 17.03
CA VAL A 92 -3.43 4.48 16.49
C VAL A 92 -2.18 3.59 16.59
N ARG A 93 -2.27 2.48 17.35
CA ARG A 93 -1.18 1.53 17.56
C ARG A 93 -1.65 0.11 17.22
N PRO A 94 -1.59 -0.28 15.93
CA PRO A 94 -2.07 -1.58 15.50
C PRO A 94 -1.33 -2.72 16.21
N GLN A 95 -2.07 -3.68 16.72
CA GLN A 95 -1.54 -4.89 17.35
C GLN A 95 -1.51 -6.03 16.34
N GLY A 96 -0.63 -7.02 16.54
CA GLY A 96 -0.51 -8.16 15.63
C GLY A 96 0.75 -8.95 15.85
N GLY A 97 1.07 -9.86 14.93
CA GLY A 97 2.25 -10.72 14.97
C GLY A 97 3.16 -10.60 13.75
N PRO A 98 4.42 -11.05 13.88
CA PRO A 98 5.34 -11.12 12.75
C PRO A 98 4.94 -12.22 11.76
N PRO A 99 5.41 -12.17 10.49
CA PRO A 99 5.30 -13.29 9.55
C PRO A 99 5.91 -14.57 10.12
N SER A 100 5.49 -15.72 9.56
CA SER A 100 6.10 -17.02 9.88
C SER A 100 7.59 -17.01 9.57
N VAL A 101 8.38 -17.59 10.46
CA VAL A 101 9.83 -17.80 10.26
C VAL A 101 10.14 -19.04 9.42
N ASP A 102 9.17 -19.92 9.20
CA ASP A 102 9.27 -21.09 8.34
C ASP A 102 9.08 -20.70 6.88
N GLY A 103 10.11 -20.09 6.31
CA GLY A 103 10.12 -19.61 4.93
C GLY A 103 10.87 -20.56 4.00
N HIS A 104 10.28 -20.82 2.82
CA HIS A 104 10.87 -21.61 1.76
C HIS A 104 10.87 -20.84 0.43
N GLY A 105 11.87 -21.14 -0.40
CA GLY A 105 11.94 -20.69 -1.80
C GLY A 105 11.63 -21.86 -2.74
N LEU A 106 10.95 -21.56 -3.83
CA LEU A 106 10.60 -22.49 -4.90
C LEU A 106 11.38 -22.13 -6.17
N ILE A 107 12.10 -23.10 -6.75
CA ILE A 107 12.80 -23.00 -8.04
C ILE A 107 12.36 -24.18 -8.89
N GLY A 108 11.55 -23.93 -9.92
CA GLY A 108 10.85 -24.98 -10.63
C GLY A 108 10.03 -25.83 -9.65
N ASP A 109 10.35 -27.12 -9.52
CA ASP A 109 9.71 -28.03 -8.57
C ASP A 109 10.46 -28.23 -7.25
N ARG A 110 11.65 -27.67 -7.11
CA ARG A 110 12.47 -27.83 -5.91
C ARG A 110 12.15 -26.77 -4.87
N MET A 111 11.94 -27.21 -3.65
CA MET A 111 11.74 -26.36 -2.49
C MET A 111 12.98 -26.40 -1.58
N GLY A 112 13.39 -25.25 -1.07
CA GLY A 112 14.51 -25.13 -0.15
C GLY A 112 14.25 -24.05 0.90
N ALA A 113 14.80 -24.21 2.10
CA ALA A 113 14.64 -23.24 3.17
C ALA A 113 15.24 -21.87 2.79
N LEU A 114 14.49 -20.80 3.01
CA LEU A 114 14.99 -19.42 2.87
C LEU A 114 16.00 -19.12 3.98
N PRO A 115 17.11 -18.43 3.66
CA PRO A 115 18.05 -18.03 4.69
C PRO A 115 17.45 -16.93 5.59
N SER A 116 17.27 -17.24 6.86
CA SER A 116 16.80 -16.31 7.90
C SER A 116 17.93 -15.77 8.79
N GLY A 117 19.17 -16.14 8.52
CA GLY A 117 20.37 -15.74 9.26
C GLY A 117 21.61 -16.46 8.76
N ALA A 118 22.79 -16.17 9.34
CA ALA A 118 24.07 -16.70 8.88
C ALA A 118 24.11 -18.25 8.87
N GLY A 119 23.58 -18.90 9.90
CA GLY A 119 23.58 -20.37 9.98
C GLY A 119 22.67 -21.04 8.95
N SER A 120 21.50 -20.48 8.66
CA SER A 120 20.58 -20.98 7.62
C SER A 120 21.09 -20.65 6.22
N LEU A 121 21.78 -19.52 6.03
CA LEU A 121 22.44 -19.17 4.77
C LEU A 121 23.49 -20.20 4.36
N LEU A 122 24.25 -20.73 5.33
CA LEU A 122 25.25 -21.78 5.08
C LEU A 122 24.63 -23.13 4.69
N ARG A 123 23.38 -23.40 5.08
CA ARG A 123 22.71 -24.71 4.90
C ARG A 123 21.67 -24.72 3.78
N THR A 124 21.25 -23.56 3.29
CA THR A 124 20.19 -23.52 2.27
C THR A 124 20.61 -24.27 1.00
N SER A 125 19.68 -25.04 0.43
CA SER A 125 19.83 -25.71 -0.86
C SER A 125 19.52 -24.81 -2.06
N LEU A 126 19.02 -23.59 -1.80
CA LEU A 126 18.68 -22.61 -2.85
C LEU A 126 19.92 -21.98 -3.49
N LEU A 127 21.06 -21.98 -2.78
CA LEU A 127 22.28 -21.30 -3.19
C LEU A 127 23.47 -22.28 -3.25
N GLY A 128 24.27 -22.15 -4.30
CA GLY A 128 25.61 -22.73 -4.34
C GLY A 128 26.56 -22.02 -3.37
N TRP A 129 27.77 -22.56 -3.14
CA TRP A 129 28.70 -21.98 -2.17
C TRP A 129 29.11 -20.52 -2.52
N ARG A 130 29.29 -20.21 -3.81
CA ARG A 130 29.55 -18.83 -4.28
C ARG A 130 28.37 -17.91 -4.01
N GLY A 131 27.15 -18.38 -4.26
CA GLY A 131 25.92 -17.66 -3.99
C GLY A 131 25.75 -17.36 -2.50
N ARG A 132 26.06 -18.31 -1.61
CA ARG A 132 26.00 -18.10 -0.15
C ARG A 132 26.97 -17.01 0.32
N LEU A 133 28.21 -17.02 -0.17
CA LEU A 133 29.20 -15.99 0.15
C LEU A 133 28.77 -14.60 -0.37
N ALA A 134 28.28 -14.52 -1.60
CA ALA A 134 27.81 -13.28 -2.20
C ALA A 134 26.58 -12.71 -1.49
N ALA A 135 25.58 -13.54 -1.22
CA ALA A 135 24.39 -13.15 -0.46
C ALA A 135 24.74 -12.69 0.97
N GLY A 136 25.64 -13.41 1.66
CA GLY A 136 26.11 -13.02 3.00
C GLY A 136 26.83 -11.68 3.01
N ARG A 137 27.68 -11.40 2.01
CA ARG A 137 28.34 -10.09 1.86
C ARG A 137 27.34 -8.98 1.58
N LEU A 138 26.39 -9.21 0.66
CA LEU A 138 25.36 -8.23 0.35
C LEU A 138 24.50 -7.91 1.57
N LEU A 139 23.95 -8.92 2.24
CA LEU A 139 23.11 -8.72 3.42
C LEU A 139 23.87 -8.03 4.57
N GLY A 140 25.13 -8.40 4.79
CA GLY A 140 25.99 -7.76 5.80
C GLY A 140 26.33 -6.30 5.49
N GLY A 141 26.30 -5.91 4.21
CA GLY A 141 26.55 -4.54 3.76
C GLY A 141 25.29 -3.70 3.55
N LEU A 142 24.13 -4.36 3.41
CA LEU A 142 22.91 -3.71 2.93
C LEU A 142 22.49 -2.52 3.82
N ALA A 143 22.54 -2.66 5.13
CA ALA A 143 22.18 -1.59 6.06
C ALA A 143 23.06 -0.32 5.94
N LYS A 144 24.23 -0.42 5.30
CA LYS A 144 25.18 0.69 5.10
C LYS A 144 25.00 1.37 3.74
N VAL A 145 24.18 0.80 2.85
CA VAL A 145 23.93 1.38 1.53
C VAL A 145 23.18 2.69 1.68
N GLN A 146 23.77 3.78 1.18
CA GLN A 146 23.12 5.08 1.11
C GLN A 146 22.18 5.09 -0.10
N THR A 147 20.88 5.03 0.14
CA THR A 147 19.88 4.94 -0.92
C THR A 147 19.65 6.26 -1.64
N GLY A 148 19.96 7.39 -1.00
CA GLY A 148 19.73 8.71 -1.57
C GLY A 148 20.43 8.99 -2.92
N ASP A 149 21.50 8.25 -3.23
CA ASP A 149 22.27 8.40 -4.48
C ASP A 149 21.90 7.35 -5.54
N LEU A 150 20.84 6.57 -5.29
CA LEU A 150 20.40 5.48 -6.16
C LEU A 150 19.15 5.80 -6.99
N GLY A 151 18.62 7.01 -6.90
CA GLY A 151 17.34 7.38 -7.53
C GLY A 151 17.37 7.28 -9.05
N ASP A 152 18.46 7.68 -9.68
CA ASP A 152 18.65 7.66 -11.14
C ASP A 152 19.10 6.29 -11.70
N MET A 153 19.17 5.29 -10.81
CA MET A 153 19.63 3.95 -11.18
C MET A 153 18.48 2.96 -11.09
N THR A 154 18.33 2.09 -12.09
CA THR A 154 17.38 0.98 -12.01
C THR A 154 17.85 -0.08 -11.01
N PHE A 155 16.92 -0.83 -10.43
CA PHE A 155 17.26 -1.90 -9.51
C PHE A 155 18.09 -3.00 -10.20
N ALA A 156 17.81 -3.31 -11.47
CA ALA A 156 18.61 -4.24 -12.26
C ALA A 156 20.06 -3.77 -12.40
N ALA A 157 20.27 -2.49 -12.75
CA ALA A 157 21.62 -1.91 -12.87
C ALA A 157 22.36 -1.88 -11.51
N TRP A 158 21.64 -1.67 -10.41
CA TRP A 158 22.23 -1.77 -9.06
C TRP A 158 22.66 -3.21 -8.75
N LEU A 159 21.83 -4.22 -9.10
CA LEU A 159 22.17 -5.64 -8.94
C LEU A 159 23.39 -6.04 -9.77
N ASP A 160 23.52 -5.53 -11.01
CA ASP A 160 24.67 -5.78 -11.87
C ASP A 160 25.98 -5.32 -11.23
N ARG A 161 25.97 -4.17 -10.55
CA ARG A 161 27.12 -3.66 -9.79
C ARG A 161 27.52 -4.57 -8.64
N GLN A 162 26.58 -5.34 -8.07
CA GLN A 162 26.87 -6.28 -6.99
C GLN A 162 27.61 -7.53 -7.47
N ARG A 163 27.62 -7.81 -8.80
CA ARG A 163 28.29 -8.99 -9.42
C ARG A 163 27.89 -10.30 -8.76
N LEU A 164 26.60 -10.45 -8.47
CA LEU A 164 26.08 -11.65 -7.82
C LEU A 164 26.08 -12.85 -8.78
N PRO A 165 26.39 -14.08 -8.30
CA PRO A 165 26.03 -15.30 -9.00
C PRO A 165 24.52 -15.36 -9.26
N ALA A 166 24.10 -16.04 -10.33
CA ALA A 166 22.69 -16.05 -10.78
C ALA A 166 21.72 -16.49 -9.71
N ASP A 167 22.06 -17.51 -8.93
CA ASP A 167 21.24 -18.04 -7.83
C ASP A 167 21.05 -17.00 -6.71
N ALA A 168 22.12 -16.28 -6.35
CA ALA A 168 22.04 -15.20 -5.35
C ALA A 168 21.24 -14.00 -5.88
N ARG A 169 21.42 -13.65 -7.17
CA ARG A 169 20.64 -12.58 -7.82
C ARG A 169 19.15 -12.89 -7.77
N SER A 170 18.73 -14.09 -8.21
CA SER A 170 17.32 -14.50 -8.19
C SER A 170 16.72 -14.49 -6.79
N LEU A 171 17.48 -14.91 -5.78
CA LEU A 171 17.01 -14.81 -4.39
C LEU A 171 16.81 -13.36 -3.94
N VAL A 172 17.74 -12.46 -4.25
CA VAL A 172 17.62 -11.04 -3.90
C VAL A 172 16.44 -10.41 -4.62
N GLU A 173 16.21 -10.72 -5.89
CA GLU A 173 15.04 -10.27 -6.64
C GLU A 173 13.73 -10.78 -6.02
N ALA A 174 13.68 -12.04 -5.59
CA ALA A 174 12.50 -12.60 -4.92
C ALA A 174 12.19 -11.88 -3.59
N VAL A 175 13.20 -11.63 -2.76
CA VAL A 175 13.05 -10.87 -1.51
C VAL A 175 12.62 -9.43 -1.78
N SER A 176 13.18 -8.82 -2.82
CA SER A 176 12.84 -7.44 -3.23
C SER A 176 11.39 -7.33 -3.70
N ARG A 177 10.87 -8.32 -4.45
CA ARG A 177 9.46 -8.38 -4.83
C ARG A 177 8.54 -8.41 -3.60
N VAL A 178 8.88 -9.19 -2.59
CA VAL A 178 8.08 -9.23 -1.34
C VAL A 178 8.11 -7.90 -0.61
N ALA A 179 9.28 -7.26 -0.52
CA ALA A 179 9.43 -6.00 0.21
C ALA A 179 8.78 -4.81 -0.51
N SER A 180 8.80 -4.77 -1.84
CA SER A 180 8.31 -3.64 -2.63
C SER A 180 7.03 -3.91 -3.41
N TYR A 181 6.58 -5.15 -3.50
CA TYR A 181 5.52 -5.62 -4.40
C TYR A 181 5.80 -5.35 -5.89
N THR A 182 7.04 -4.96 -6.22
CA THR A 182 7.43 -4.55 -7.57
C THR A 182 8.07 -5.70 -8.34
N ASN A 183 7.59 -5.95 -9.56
CA ASN A 183 8.17 -6.91 -10.51
C ASN A 183 8.60 -6.19 -11.80
N ALA A 184 9.47 -5.20 -11.67
CA ALA A 184 9.95 -4.37 -12.77
C ALA A 184 11.40 -3.88 -12.51
N PRO A 185 12.38 -4.78 -12.34
CA PRO A 185 13.73 -4.39 -11.93
C PRO A 185 14.43 -3.47 -12.94
N ASP A 186 14.04 -3.54 -14.21
CA ASP A 186 14.66 -2.78 -15.31
C ASP A 186 14.25 -1.30 -15.36
N ILE A 187 13.16 -0.92 -14.67
CA ILE A 187 12.66 0.46 -14.65
C ILE A 187 12.47 1.00 -13.23
N ALA A 188 12.23 0.13 -12.26
CA ALA A 188 12.07 0.54 -10.85
C ALA A 188 13.35 1.18 -10.31
N ALA A 189 13.22 2.29 -9.61
CA ALA A 189 14.36 2.98 -9.00
C ALA A 189 14.98 2.15 -7.87
N ALA A 190 16.30 2.08 -7.84
CA ALA A 190 17.03 1.30 -6.86
C ALA A 190 16.90 1.88 -5.45
N ASP A 191 16.78 3.20 -5.30
CA ASP A 191 16.56 3.85 -4.01
C ASP A 191 15.29 3.34 -3.30
N LEU A 192 14.19 3.19 -4.07
CA LEU A 192 12.94 2.63 -3.56
C LEU A 192 13.13 1.17 -3.11
N VAL A 193 13.60 0.32 -4.01
CA VAL A 193 13.65 -1.13 -3.76
C VAL A 193 14.62 -1.47 -2.65
N VAL A 194 15.81 -0.89 -2.66
CA VAL A 194 16.83 -1.11 -1.63
C VAL A 194 16.37 -0.62 -0.27
N SER A 195 15.77 0.57 -0.19
CA SER A 195 15.25 1.11 1.08
C SER A 195 14.14 0.24 1.66
N GLN A 196 13.25 -0.32 0.82
CA GLN A 196 12.21 -1.23 1.28
C GLN A 196 12.78 -2.54 1.81
N VAL A 197 13.80 -3.10 1.16
CA VAL A 197 14.49 -4.30 1.67
C VAL A 197 15.21 -4.00 2.99
N GLN A 198 15.90 -2.86 3.10
CA GLN A 198 16.51 -2.40 4.36
C GLN A 198 15.48 -2.31 5.48
N LEU A 199 14.32 -1.70 5.20
CA LEU A 199 13.25 -1.51 6.17
C LEU A 199 12.66 -2.86 6.62
N ALA A 200 12.38 -3.76 5.66
CA ALA A 200 11.82 -5.09 5.95
C ALA A 200 12.76 -5.94 6.82
N LEU A 201 14.06 -5.94 6.50
CA LEU A 201 15.06 -6.73 7.22
C LEU A 201 15.49 -6.08 8.54
N GLY A 202 15.48 -4.74 8.64
CA GLY A 202 15.96 -4.02 9.82
C GLY A 202 14.93 -4.00 10.95
N SER A 203 13.74 -3.48 10.70
CA SER A 203 12.70 -3.28 11.73
C SER A 203 11.61 -4.34 11.69
N GLY A 204 11.55 -5.11 10.62
CA GLY A 204 10.53 -6.12 10.42
C GLY A 204 9.15 -5.57 10.10
N VAL A 205 8.20 -6.48 9.95
CA VAL A 205 6.82 -6.17 9.60
C VAL A 205 5.85 -6.85 10.56
N ARG A 206 4.61 -6.37 10.58
CA ARG A 206 3.52 -6.88 11.42
C ARG A 206 2.28 -7.15 10.57
N TYR A 207 1.70 -8.34 10.72
CA TYR A 207 0.34 -8.62 10.29
C TYR A 207 -0.62 -8.17 11.38
N VAL A 208 -1.65 -7.39 11.01
CA VAL A 208 -2.49 -6.65 11.96
C VAL A 208 -3.69 -7.49 12.38
N HIS A 209 -3.95 -7.58 13.69
CA HIS A 209 -5.14 -8.20 14.24
C HIS A 209 -6.42 -7.49 13.77
N GLY A 210 -7.42 -8.26 13.34
CA GLY A 210 -8.66 -7.70 12.80
C GLY A 210 -8.52 -7.12 11.39
N GLY A 211 -7.37 -7.34 10.74
CA GLY A 211 -7.05 -6.78 9.44
C GLY A 211 -6.78 -5.27 9.49
N TRP A 212 -6.50 -4.69 8.32
CA TRP A 212 -6.25 -3.25 8.21
C TRP A 212 -7.51 -2.41 8.43
N GLN A 213 -8.72 -3.02 8.36
CA GLN A 213 -9.96 -2.37 8.76
C GLN A 213 -9.90 -1.87 10.21
N SER A 214 -9.22 -2.56 11.11
CA SER A 214 -9.05 -2.11 12.50
C SER A 214 -8.29 -0.78 12.61
N ILE A 215 -7.36 -0.50 11.68
CA ILE A 215 -6.69 0.80 11.55
C ILE A 215 -7.69 1.84 11.04
N VAL A 216 -8.44 1.49 9.98
CA VAL A 216 -9.46 2.35 9.38
C VAL A 216 -10.50 2.76 10.43
N ASP A 217 -11.05 1.80 11.18
CA ASP A 217 -12.06 2.04 12.21
C ASP A 217 -11.53 2.96 13.33
N SER A 218 -10.27 2.75 13.73
CA SER A 218 -9.61 3.60 14.72
C SER A 218 -9.43 5.04 14.21
N LEU A 219 -9.13 5.22 12.93
CA LEU A 219 -8.99 6.54 12.30
C LEU A 219 -10.34 7.22 12.07
N LEU A 220 -11.41 6.45 11.80
CA LEU A 220 -12.76 6.95 11.60
C LEU A 220 -13.41 7.46 12.90
N ALA A 221 -12.95 7.02 14.05
CA ALA A 221 -13.52 7.44 15.34
C ALA A 221 -13.51 8.97 15.46
N GLY A 222 -14.69 9.60 15.48
CA GLY A 222 -14.86 11.05 15.50
C GLY A 222 -14.71 11.75 14.14
N CYS A 223 -14.60 11.02 13.03
CA CYS A 223 -14.64 11.56 11.67
C CYS A 223 -15.99 11.28 11.00
N ARG A 224 -16.58 12.30 10.38
CA ARG A 224 -17.75 12.14 9.51
C ARG A 224 -17.29 12.08 8.06
N VAL A 225 -17.72 11.06 7.32
CA VAL A 225 -17.47 10.93 5.89
C VAL A 225 -18.75 11.29 5.15
N HIS A 226 -18.68 12.31 4.30
CA HIS A 226 -19.78 12.68 3.40
C HIS A 226 -19.72 11.79 2.15
N ARG A 227 -20.83 11.13 1.84
CA ARG A 227 -20.98 10.26 0.66
C ARG A 227 -21.18 11.09 -0.60
N LEU A 228 -20.13 11.81 -0.99
CA LEU A 228 -20.10 12.72 -2.13
C LEU A 228 -18.96 12.36 -3.06
N THR A 229 -19.24 12.41 -4.36
CA THR A 229 -18.28 12.13 -5.43
C THR A 229 -17.72 13.45 -5.95
N ALA A 230 -16.48 13.79 -5.58
CA ALA A 230 -15.82 14.98 -6.14
C ALA A 230 -15.62 14.81 -7.66
N THR A 231 -16.03 15.79 -8.43
CA THR A 231 -15.91 15.81 -9.90
C THR A 231 -14.90 16.83 -10.38
N ARG A 232 -14.70 17.91 -9.63
CA ARG A 232 -13.75 18.97 -9.94
C ARG A 232 -13.21 19.62 -8.66
N VAL A 233 -11.96 20.01 -8.70
CA VAL A 233 -11.34 20.85 -7.67
C VAL A 233 -10.66 22.04 -8.35
N SER A 234 -11.03 23.25 -7.92
CA SER A 234 -10.51 24.50 -8.47
C SER A 234 -10.24 25.51 -7.35
N ALA A 235 -9.56 26.59 -7.67
CA ALA A 235 -9.41 27.75 -6.79
C ALA A 235 -10.22 28.92 -7.36
N ASP A 236 -10.96 29.61 -6.51
CA ASP A 236 -11.75 30.79 -6.83
C ASP A 236 -11.69 31.80 -5.68
N GLU A 237 -11.36 33.08 -6.01
CA GLU A 237 -11.27 34.20 -5.06
C GLU A 237 -10.53 33.88 -3.74
N GLY A 238 -9.43 33.08 -3.81
CA GLY A 238 -8.63 32.71 -2.64
C GLY A 238 -9.19 31.52 -1.84
N HIS A 239 -10.26 30.91 -2.29
CA HIS A 239 -10.84 29.70 -1.74
C HIS A 239 -10.63 28.50 -2.68
N VAL A 240 -10.62 27.30 -2.12
CA VAL A 240 -10.71 26.06 -2.89
C VAL A 240 -12.16 25.62 -2.95
N VAL A 241 -12.59 25.28 -4.15
CA VAL A 241 -13.95 24.81 -4.44
C VAL A 241 -13.90 23.38 -4.93
N VAL A 242 -14.62 22.48 -4.26
CA VAL A 242 -14.81 21.08 -4.64
C VAL A 242 -16.25 20.90 -5.10
N GLU A 243 -16.43 20.66 -6.38
CA GLU A 243 -17.74 20.33 -6.98
C GLU A 243 -17.99 18.82 -6.86
N THR A 244 -19.25 18.44 -6.63
CA THR A 244 -19.63 17.03 -6.51
C THR A 244 -20.71 16.65 -7.52
N GLN A 245 -20.73 15.35 -7.85
CA GLN A 245 -21.74 14.77 -8.76
C GLN A 245 -23.16 14.94 -8.21
N GLU A 246 -23.31 14.94 -6.90
CA GLU A 246 -24.58 15.08 -6.19
C GLU A 246 -25.08 16.54 -6.14
N GLY A 247 -24.37 17.48 -6.79
CA GLY A 247 -24.73 18.89 -6.88
C GLY A 247 -24.38 19.71 -5.63
N ALA A 248 -23.71 19.11 -4.64
CA ALA A 248 -23.17 19.85 -3.52
C ALA A 248 -21.81 20.47 -3.87
N THR A 249 -21.51 21.62 -3.26
CA THR A 249 -20.22 22.30 -3.39
C THR A 249 -19.58 22.41 -2.00
N VAL A 250 -18.32 22.00 -1.88
CA VAL A 250 -17.53 22.19 -0.65
C VAL A 250 -16.54 23.32 -0.88
N VAL A 251 -16.56 24.32 0.00
CA VAL A 251 -15.69 25.49 -0.07
C VAL A 251 -14.79 25.52 1.17
N GLY A 252 -13.51 25.69 0.96
CA GLY A 252 -12.51 25.80 2.02
C GLY A 252 -11.36 26.72 1.67
N THR A 253 -10.54 27.09 2.64
CA THR A 253 -9.28 27.80 2.39
C THR A 253 -8.25 26.90 1.73
N ALA A 254 -8.31 25.59 2.04
CA ALA A 254 -7.43 24.59 1.46
C ALA A 254 -8.18 23.29 1.12
N ALA A 255 -7.57 22.45 0.29
CA ALA A 255 -7.98 21.07 0.11
C ALA A 255 -6.78 20.11 0.12
N VAL A 256 -7.02 18.87 0.62
CA VAL A 256 -6.10 17.75 0.51
C VAL A 256 -6.74 16.68 -0.39
N ILE A 257 -6.11 16.41 -1.52
CA ILE A 257 -6.54 15.33 -2.44
C ILE A 257 -5.78 14.06 -2.07
N ALA A 258 -6.47 13.15 -1.40
CA ALA A 258 -5.94 11.89 -0.89
C ALA A 258 -6.58 10.66 -1.55
N ALA A 259 -7.10 10.83 -2.76
CA ALA A 259 -7.85 9.81 -3.48
C ALA A 259 -7.26 9.54 -4.86
N GLY A 260 -7.48 8.31 -5.32
CA GLY A 260 -7.27 7.92 -6.70
C GLY A 260 -5.81 7.69 -7.11
N THR A 261 -5.69 7.36 -8.39
CA THR A 261 -4.42 7.25 -9.10
C THR A 261 -3.96 8.63 -9.59
N PRO A 262 -2.68 8.80 -9.99
CA PRO A 262 -2.20 10.05 -10.59
C PRO A 262 -3.09 10.58 -11.72
N GLY A 263 -3.59 9.68 -12.59
CA GLY A 263 -4.48 10.05 -13.70
C GLY A 263 -5.85 10.56 -13.23
N ALA A 264 -6.47 9.88 -12.26
CA ALA A 264 -7.76 10.31 -11.71
C ALA A 264 -7.64 11.66 -10.99
N VAL A 265 -6.56 11.88 -10.26
CA VAL A 265 -6.30 13.18 -9.60
C VAL A 265 -6.06 14.28 -10.63
N ALA A 266 -5.33 14.01 -11.71
CA ALA A 266 -5.14 14.98 -12.79
C ALA A 266 -6.45 15.38 -13.45
N GLN A 267 -7.37 14.44 -13.68
CA GLN A 267 -8.71 14.73 -14.20
C GLN A 267 -9.51 15.62 -13.23
N LEU A 268 -9.50 15.29 -11.95
CA LEU A 268 -10.18 16.05 -10.90
C LEU A 268 -9.69 17.52 -10.84
N LEU A 269 -8.40 17.72 -11.10
CA LEU A 269 -7.76 19.04 -11.11
C LEU A 269 -7.83 19.75 -12.49
N GLY A 270 -8.40 19.12 -13.51
CA GLY A 270 -8.46 19.67 -14.87
C GLY A 270 -7.08 19.92 -15.50
N ARG A 271 -6.07 19.12 -15.16
CA ARG A 271 -4.68 19.31 -15.61
C ARG A 271 -4.17 18.14 -16.46
N ARG A 272 -3.00 18.30 -17.07
CA ARG A 272 -2.28 17.20 -17.71
C ARG A 272 -1.92 16.13 -16.68
N PRO A 273 -1.83 14.84 -17.08
CA PRO A 273 -1.36 13.77 -16.20
C PRO A 273 -0.04 14.13 -15.51
N PHE A 274 0.12 13.64 -14.29
CA PHE A 274 1.41 13.73 -13.59
C PHE A 274 2.43 12.84 -14.30
N ASP A 275 3.70 13.26 -14.27
CA ASP A 275 4.82 12.39 -14.63
C ASP A 275 5.02 11.36 -13.51
N ALA A 276 4.30 10.27 -13.63
CA ALA A 276 4.28 9.19 -12.66
C ALA A 276 4.30 7.86 -13.41
N GLY A 277 5.03 6.90 -12.87
CA GLY A 277 5.14 5.58 -13.47
C GLY A 277 3.82 4.81 -13.54
N PRO A 278 3.81 3.64 -14.18
CA PRO A 278 2.64 2.77 -14.24
C PRO A 278 2.22 2.30 -12.84
N PRO A 279 0.96 1.88 -12.65
CA PRO A 279 0.54 1.31 -11.38
C PRO A 279 1.34 0.03 -11.06
N VAL A 280 1.60 -0.21 -9.78
CA VAL A 280 2.10 -1.49 -9.28
C VAL A 280 0.90 -2.39 -9.05
N GLU A 281 0.90 -3.56 -9.67
CA GLU A 281 -0.25 -4.45 -9.66
C GLU A 281 0.13 -5.87 -9.24
N ALA A 282 -0.84 -6.58 -8.67
CA ALA A 282 -0.72 -7.99 -8.33
C ALA A 282 -2.05 -8.72 -8.55
N ALA A 283 -1.99 -10.01 -8.84
CA ALA A 283 -3.11 -10.91 -8.67
C ALA A 283 -3.04 -11.57 -7.29
N CYS A 284 -4.18 -11.77 -6.66
CA CYS A 284 -4.26 -12.41 -5.35
C CYS A 284 -5.36 -13.44 -5.29
N LEU A 285 -5.06 -14.57 -4.65
CA LEU A 285 -6.00 -15.56 -4.18
C LEU A 285 -5.92 -15.62 -2.66
N ASP A 286 -6.95 -15.11 -2.01
CA ASP A 286 -7.06 -15.09 -0.57
C ASP A 286 -7.85 -16.31 -0.13
N LEU A 287 -7.30 -17.13 0.78
CA LEU A 287 -7.86 -18.40 1.21
C LEU A 287 -8.17 -18.38 2.71
N GLY A 288 -9.41 -18.68 3.06
CA GLY A 288 -9.84 -19.07 4.39
C GLY A 288 -9.79 -20.60 4.51
N THR A 289 -8.93 -21.13 5.37
CA THR A 289 -8.58 -22.55 5.38
C THR A 289 -8.81 -23.21 6.73
N SER A 290 -9.01 -24.53 6.73
CA SER A 290 -9.16 -25.36 7.92
C SER A 290 -7.85 -25.53 8.72
N ARG A 291 -6.70 -25.21 8.10
CA ARG A 291 -5.36 -25.25 8.70
C ARG A 291 -4.42 -24.27 7.99
N PRO A 292 -3.33 -23.83 8.62
CA PRO A 292 -2.32 -23.05 7.92
C PRO A 292 -1.58 -23.87 6.85
N SER A 293 -0.98 -23.17 5.88
CA SER A 293 -0.07 -23.78 4.91
C SER A 293 1.24 -24.24 5.56
N GLN A 294 1.88 -25.21 4.96
CA GLN A 294 3.23 -25.65 5.32
C GLN A 294 4.06 -25.86 4.05
N PRO A 295 5.08 -25.01 3.83
CA PRO A 295 5.62 -23.97 4.74
C PRO A 295 4.68 -22.78 4.93
N GLY A 296 4.91 -22.00 5.99
CA GLY A 296 4.12 -20.82 6.34
C GLY A 296 4.40 -19.59 5.47
N LEU A 297 5.53 -19.59 4.75
CA LEU A 297 5.93 -18.61 3.73
C LEU A 297 6.58 -19.36 2.57
N LEU A 298 6.11 -19.11 1.35
CA LEU A 298 6.68 -19.68 0.12
C LEU A 298 6.90 -18.58 -0.92
N LEU A 299 8.13 -18.45 -1.39
CA LEU A 299 8.53 -17.47 -2.41
C LEU A 299 8.93 -18.18 -3.70
N GLY A 300 8.36 -17.79 -4.82
CA GLY A 300 8.91 -18.12 -6.13
C GLY A 300 10.23 -17.39 -6.36
N ILE A 301 11.33 -18.12 -6.49
CA ILE A 301 12.65 -17.54 -6.74
C ILE A 301 12.80 -17.20 -8.22
N ASP A 302 12.44 -18.13 -9.08
CA ASP A 302 12.44 -18.02 -10.54
C ASP A 302 11.13 -17.45 -11.13
N ARG A 303 10.09 -17.34 -10.32
CA ARG A 303 8.76 -16.84 -10.70
C ARG A 303 8.29 -15.78 -9.71
N PRO A 304 7.48 -14.79 -10.13
CA PRO A 304 7.03 -13.69 -9.27
C PRO A 304 5.85 -14.11 -8.36
N LEU A 305 6.03 -15.20 -7.63
CA LEU A 305 4.99 -15.82 -6.80
C LEU A 305 5.28 -15.68 -5.31
N TYR A 306 4.22 -15.59 -4.54
CA TYR A 306 4.23 -15.43 -3.09
C TYR A 306 3.07 -16.18 -2.46
N LEU A 307 3.33 -16.82 -1.33
CA LEU A 307 2.30 -17.35 -0.43
C LEU A 307 2.73 -17.11 1.01
N SER A 308 1.80 -16.67 1.86
CA SER A 308 2.07 -16.55 3.30
C SER A 308 0.83 -16.74 4.16
N ASN A 309 1.01 -17.37 5.31
CA ASN A 309 0.02 -17.40 6.39
C ASN A 309 -0.04 -16.03 7.08
N HIS A 310 -1.18 -15.36 6.98
CA HIS A 310 -1.45 -14.12 7.73
C HIS A 310 -2.19 -14.42 9.05
N CYS A 311 -2.92 -15.50 9.14
CA CYS A 311 -3.41 -16.12 10.36
C CYS A 311 -2.78 -17.54 10.44
N PRO A 312 -2.16 -17.93 11.56
CA PRO A 312 -2.35 -17.48 12.95
C PRO A 312 -1.54 -16.26 13.42
N PRO A 313 -0.50 -15.71 12.70
CA PRO A 313 0.23 -14.54 13.25
C PRO A 313 -0.68 -13.35 13.59
N ALA A 314 -1.70 -13.09 12.78
CA ALA A 314 -2.76 -12.14 13.09
C ALA A 314 -4.11 -12.85 13.30
N ARG A 315 -4.98 -12.28 14.12
CA ARG A 315 -6.36 -12.78 14.33
C ARG A 315 -7.23 -12.36 13.14
N LEU A 316 -7.29 -13.21 12.12
CA LEU A 316 -8.02 -12.98 10.86
C LEU A 316 -8.98 -14.12 10.53
N ALA A 317 -9.06 -15.16 11.37
CA ALA A 317 -9.90 -16.32 11.15
C ALA A 317 -10.54 -16.79 12.45
N PRO A 318 -11.62 -17.60 12.41
CA PRO A 318 -12.13 -18.32 13.55
C PRO A 318 -11.05 -19.23 14.18
N ALA A 319 -11.23 -19.57 15.46
CA ALA A 319 -10.28 -20.41 16.20
C ALA A 319 -10.00 -21.73 15.45
N GLY A 320 -8.73 -22.12 15.37
CA GLY A 320 -8.28 -23.32 14.69
C GLY A 320 -8.26 -23.24 13.16
N ARG A 321 -8.56 -22.08 12.57
CA ARG A 321 -8.54 -21.84 11.13
C ARG A 321 -7.44 -20.86 10.75
N ALA A 322 -7.18 -20.70 9.44
CA ALA A 322 -6.13 -19.81 8.95
C ALA A 322 -6.61 -18.93 7.80
N VAL A 323 -5.91 -17.81 7.60
CA VAL A 323 -5.97 -16.98 6.38
C VAL A 323 -4.62 -17.05 5.70
N VAL A 324 -4.64 -17.44 4.43
CA VAL A 324 -3.47 -17.56 3.58
C VAL A 324 -3.65 -16.66 2.37
N HIS A 325 -2.67 -15.80 2.12
CA HIS A 325 -2.63 -14.99 0.91
C HIS A 325 -1.66 -15.61 -0.09
N VAL A 326 -2.14 -15.81 -1.32
CA VAL A 326 -1.34 -16.27 -2.46
C VAL A 326 -1.33 -15.17 -3.49
N ALA A 327 -0.17 -14.76 -3.98
CA ALA A 327 -0.07 -13.63 -4.90
C ALA A 327 0.90 -13.89 -6.05
N ARG A 328 0.64 -13.22 -7.18
CA ARG A 328 1.56 -13.05 -8.29
C ARG A 328 1.81 -11.56 -8.49
N TYR A 329 3.07 -11.15 -8.46
CA TYR A 329 3.47 -9.79 -8.79
C TYR A 329 3.47 -9.62 -10.31
N LEU A 330 2.70 -8.65 -10.81
CA LEU A 330 2.57 -8.39 -12.23
C LEU A 330 3.65 -7.40 -12.69
N ALA A 331 4.25 -7.65 -13.85
CA ALA A 331 5.08 -6.67 -14.51
C ALA A 331 4.20 -5.56 -15.13
N PRO A 332 4.71 -4.33 -15.26
CA PRO A 332 3.97 -3.25 -15.92
C PRO A 332 3.50 -3.65 -17.31
N GLY A 333 2.20 -3.48 -17.58
CA GLY A 333 1.58 -3.82 -18.85
C GLY A 333 1.42 -5.33 -19.13
N GLU A 334 1.80 -6.20 -18.19
CA GLU A 334 1.61 -7.65 -18.33
C GLU A 334 0.12 -7.96 -18.47
N ARG A 335 -0.22 -8.74 -19.50
CA ARG A 335 -1.57 -9.26 -19.73
C ARG A 335 -1.61 -10.71 -19.31
N THR A 336 -2.61 -11.08 -18.54
CA THR A 336 -2.81 -12.44 -18.04
C THR A 336 -4.27 -12.83 -18.19
N GLU A 337 -4.52 -14.11 -18.51
CA GLU A 337 -5.87 -14.64 -18.53
C GLU A 337 -6.30 -15.00 -17.10
N PRO A 338 -7.51 -14.56 -16.65
CA PRO A 338 -7.95 -14.75 -15.27
C PRO A 338 -7.94 -16.20 -14.80
N GLY A 339 -8.36 -17.13 -15.66
CA GLY A 339 -8.44 -18.56 -15.32
C GLY A 339 -7.06 -19.19 -15.16
N GLU A 340 -6.14 -18.94 -16.09
CA GLU A 340 -4.77 -19.44 -16.02
C GLU A 340 -4.02 -18.91 -14.81
N GLN A 341 -4.19 -17.62 -14.53
CA GLN A 341 -3.55 -16.98 -13.39
C GLN A 341 -4.10 -17.52 -12.06
N ARG A 342 -5.42 -17.71 -11.94
CA ARG A 342 -6.02 -18.34 -10.76
C ARG A 342 -5.49 -19.76 -10.56
N HIS A 343 -5.41 -20.56 -11.62
CA HIS A 343 -4.87 -21.93 -11.57
C HIS A 343 -3.40 -21.95 -11.11
N GLU A 344 -2.58 -20.98 -11.56
CA GLU A 344 -1.20 -20.84 -11.09
C GLU A 344 -1.12 -20.60 -9.58
N LEU A 345 -2.00 -19.74 -9.04
CA LEU A 345 -2.06 -19.44 -7.60
C LEU A 345 -2.57 -20.65 -6.79
N GLU A 346 -3.56 -21.37 -7.31
CA GLU A 346 -4.06 -22.63 -6.72
C GLU A 346 -2.95 -23.70 -6.70
N ALA A 347 -2.19 -23.83 -7.78
CA ALA A 347 -1.05 -24.74 -7.84
C ALA A 347 0.03 -24.39 -6.79
N LEU A 348 0.30 -23.09 -6.56
CA LEU A 348 1.20 -22.67 -5.50
C LEU A 348 0.67 -23.02 -4.10
N ALA A 349 -0.64 -22.85 -3.86
CA ALA A 349 -1.28 -23.24 -2.62
C ALA A 349 -1.16 -24.74 -2.37
N ALA A 350 -1.39 -25.56 -3.41
CA ALA A 350 -1.23 -27.01 -3.36
C ALA A 350 0.21 -27.43 -3.01
N ARG A 351 1.24 -26.71 -3.53
CA ARG A 351 2.66 -26.92 -3.17
C ARG A 351 2.92 -26.64 -1.68
N ALA A 352 2.15 -25.77 -1.06
CA ALA A 352 2.19 -25.50 0.37
C ALA A 352 1.22 -26.38 1.18
N GLY A 353 0.74 -27.48 0.61
CA GLY A 353 -0.09 -28.48 1.26
C GLY A 353 -1.56 -28.10 1.41
N LEU A 354 -2.05 -27.09 0.69
CA LEU A 354 -3.46 -26.69 0.70
C LEU A 354 -4.15 -27.22 -0.55
N THR A 355 -4.97 -28.26 -0.37
CA THR A 355 -5.86 -28.83 -1.40
C THR A 355 -7.28 -28.29 -1.24
N ALA A 356 -8.17 -28.56 -2.18
CA ALA A 356 -9.56 -28.13 -2.16
C ALA A 356 -10.27 -28.47 -0.84
N ASP A 357 -9.99 -29.63 -0.22
CA ASP A 357 -10.60 -30.08 1.05
C ASP A 357 -10.20 -29.20 2.25
N HIS A 358 -9.15 -28.40 2.13
CA HIS A 358 -8.71 -27.49 3.17
C HIS A 358 -9.31 -26.08 3.01
N ILE A 359 -9.82 -25.75 1.83
CA ILE A 359 -10.35 -24.40 1.51
C ILE A 359 -11.81 -24.33 1.95
N ILE A 360 -12.14 -23.36 2.79
CA ILE A 360 -13.49 -23.11 3.30
C ILE A 360 -14.11 -21.93 2.59
N GLU A 361 -13.32 -20.90 2.35
CA GLU A 361 -13.71 -19.67 1.68
C GLU A 361 -12.55 -19.20 0.79
N ASP A 362 -12.85 -18.63 -0.37
CA ASP A 362 -11.83 -18.01 -1.21
C ASP A 362 -12.30 -16.70 -1.81
N ARG A 363 -11.33 -15.86 -2.16
CA ARG A 363 -11.55 -14.64 -2.92
C ARG A 363 -10.42 -14.46 -3.92
N TYR A 364 -10.76 -14.38 -5.19
CA TYR A 364 -9.81 -14.11 -6.25
C TYR A 364 -9.89 -12.66 -6.73
N LEU A 365 -8.76 -11.99 -6.76
CA LEU A 365 -8.56 -10.65 -7.30
C LEU A 365 -7.62 -10.76 -8.49
N HIS A 366 -8.17 -10.77 -9.71
CA HIS A 366 -7.40 -10.96 -10.94
C HIS A 366 -6.31 -9.91 -11.11
N ARG A 367 -6.64 -8.64 -10.85
CA ARG A 367 -5.72 -7.51 -10.95
C ARG A 367 -6.11 -6.47 -9.90
N MET A 368 -5.24 -6.25 -8.96
CA MET A 368 -5.43 -5.22 -7.96
C MET A 368 -4.28 -4.23 -7.99
N THR A 369 -4.59 -2.97 -7.85
CA THR A 369 -3.59 -1.91 -7.69
C THR A 369 -3.03 -1.96 -6.27
N VAL A 370 -1.75 -2.25 -6.15
CA VAL A 370 -0.99 -2.26 -4.89
C VAL A 370 -0.49 -0.86 -4.56
N ALA A 371 0.11 -0.16 -5.56
CA ALA A 371 0.49 1.23 -5.47
C ALA A 371 0.04 2.00 -6.71
N GLY A 372 -0.32 3.29 -6.51
CA GLY A 372 -0.86 4.15 -7.57
C GLY A 372 0.12 4.44 -8.69
N ALA A 373 1.41 4.44 -8.39
CA ALA A 373 2.49 4.53 -9.37
C ALA A 373 3.77 3.84 -8.91
N LEU A 374 4.47 3.23 -9.86
CA LEU A 374 5.84 2.74 -9.69
C LEU A 374 6.80 3.92 -9.68
N THR A 375 7.73 3.93 -8.75
CA THR A 375 8.81 4.92 -8.73
C THR A 375 9.88 4.54 -9.74
N LEU A 376 10.08 5.38 -10.76
CA LEU A 376 10.97 5.13 -11.87
C LEU A 376 12.36 5.74 -11.66
N ALA A 377 13.39 5.02 -12.12
CA ALA A 377 14.76 5.54 -12.14
C ALA A 377 14.89 6.73 -13.11
N GLU A 378 14.25 6.67 -14.27
CA GLU A 378 14.29 7.74 -15.28
C GLU A 378 13.70 9.08 -14.79
N SER A 379 12.80 9.01 -13.77
CA SER A 379 12.21 10.21 -13.15
C SER A 379 12.98 10.67 -11.89
N GLY A 380 14.16 10.11 -11.59
CA GLY A 380 14.96 10.49 -10.42
C GLY A 380 14.54 9.79 -9.11
N GLY A 381 13.90 8.64 -9.19
CA GLY A 381 13.55 7.80 -8.06
C GLY A 381 12.51 8.43 -7.11
N MET A 382 12.68 8.21 -5.81
CA MET A 382 11.73 8.74 -4.81
C MET A 382 11.70 10.28 -4.80
N ARG A 383 12.81 10.95 -5.10
CA ARG A 383 12.87 12.42 -5.16
C ARG A 383 12.17 12.99 -6.39
N GLY A 384 12.04 12.22 -7.46
CA GLY A 384 11.35 12.61 -8.69
C GLY A 384 9.84 12.47 -8.64
N ARG A 385 9.26 11.95 -7.55
CA ARG A 385 7.80 11.89 -7.39
C ARG A 385 7.21 13.30 -7.26
N PRO A 386 5.96 13.51 -7.71
CA PRO A 386 5.24 14.75 -7.44
C PRO A 386 5.26 15.11 -5.96
N THR A 387 5.52 16.38 -5.65
CA THR A 387 5.49 16.89 -4.28
C THR A 387 4.06 17.13 -3.82
N VAL A 388 3.86 17.36 -2.54
CA VAL A 388 2.51 17.67 -1.99
C VAL A 388 1.94 18.98 -2.54
N THR A 389 2.75 19.86 -3.09
CA THR A 389 2.36 21.16 -3.64
C THR A 389 2.17 21.16 -5.16
N ASP A 390 2.47 20.06 -5.85
CA ASP A 390 2.45 19.98 -7.33
C ASP A 390 1.04 19.76 -7.91
N SER A 391 -0.01 20.13 -7.17
CA SER A 391 -1.38 20.07 -7.68
C SER A 391 -1.60 20.96 -8.90
N GLY A 392 -0.89 22.10 -8.99
CA GLY A 392 -1.10 23.15 -9.99
C GLY A 392 -2.32 24.03 -9.69
N VAL A 393 -3.00 23.82 -8.55
CA VAL A 393 -4.13 24.62 -8.09
C VAL A 393 -3.77 25.26 -6.74
N PRO A 394 -3.82 26.58 -6.60
CA PRO A 394 -3.53 27.25 -5.34
C PRO A 394 -4.39 26.72 -4.18
N GLY A 395 -3.80 26.49 -3.02
CA GLY A 395 -4.51 25.97 -1.84
C GLY A 395 -4.82 24.47 -1.87
N VAL A 396 -4.47 23.76 -2.95
CA VAL A 396 -4.70 22.32 -3.08
C VAL A 396 -3.40 21.55 -2.87
N PHE A 397 -3.44 20.56 -1.98
CA PHE A 397 -2.31 19.71 -1.62
C PHE A 397 -2.59 18.25 -1.97
N LEU A 398 -1.55 17.51 -2.37
CA LEU A 398 -1.64 16.10 -2.76
C LEU A 398 -1.20 15.19 -1.63
N ALA A 399 -1.86 14.05 -1.48
CA ALA A 399 -1.42 12.96 -0.62
C ALA A 399 -1.71 11.61 -1.29
N GLY A 400 -0.82 10.64 -1.11
CA GLY A 400 -0.97 9.30 -1.70
C GLY A 400 0.36 8.56 -1.74
N ASP A 401 0.31 7.30 -2.12
CA ASP A 401 1.48 6.43 -2.20
C ASP A 401 2.43 6.73 -3.38
N TRP A 402 2.05 7.65 -4.23
CA TRP A 402 2.82 8.16 -5.37
C TRP A 402 3.32 9.61 -5.15
N VAL A 403 3.10 10.20 -3.98
CA VAL A 403 3.40 11.60 -3.65
C VAL A 403 4.52 11.68 -2.63
N GLY A 404 5.46 12.60 -2.86
CA GLY A 404 6.56 12.93 -1.96
C GLY A 404 7.72 11.94 -1.98
N PRO A 405 8.87 12.34 -1.42
CA PRO A 405 10.12 11.60 -1.54
C PRO A 405 10.29 10.51 -0.47
N ALA A 406 9.31 10.27 0.38
CA ALA A 406 9.48 9.41 1.55
C ALA A 406 8.63 8.13 1.48
N GLY A 407 9.27 6.99 1.69
CA GLY A 407 8.63 5.70 1.85
C GLY A 407 8.01 5.11 0.58
N HIS A 408 7.26 4.03 0.77
CA HIS A 408 6.52 3.32 -0.28
C HIS A 408 5.20 2.79 0.31
N LEU A 409 4.19 2.47 -0.53
CA LEU A 409 2.90 1.92 -0.07
C LEU A 409 2.26 2.82 1.00
N ALA A 410 1.89 2.24 2.14
CA ALA A 410 1.30 2.97 3.26
C ALA A 410 2.26 4.01 3.86
N ASP A 411 3.57 3.75 3.84
CA ASP A 411 4.57 4.70 4.35
C ASP A 411 4.57 6.00 3.53
N ALA A 412 4.53 5.90 2.20
CA ALA A 412 4.43 7.08 1.33
C ALA A 412 3.08 7.79 1.49
N SER A 413 1.98 7.00 1.56
CA SER A 413 0.63 7.55 1.76
C SER A 413 0.54 8.40 3.03
N LEU A 414 1.08 7.91 4.14
CA LEU A 414 0.95 8.60 5.42
C LEU A 414 1.98 9.73 5.58
N ALA A 415 3.19 9.56 5.04
CA ALA A 415 4.20 10.63 5.01
C ALA A 415 3.74 11.84 4.18
N SER A 416 3.16 11.58 3.00
CA SER A 416 2.60 12.63 2.15
C SER A 416 1.37 13.30 2.78
N ALA A 417 0.52 12.55 3.46
CA ALA A 417 -0.62 13.11 4.19
C ALA A 417 -0.16 14.06 5.31
N GLU A 418 0.84 13.68 6.09
CA GLU A 418 1.44 14.54 7.13
C GLU A 418 2.03 15.83 6.53
N ALA A 419 2.76 15.72 5.42
CA ALA A 419 3.34 16.88 4.72
C ALA A 419 2.27 17.80 4.11
N ALA A 420 1.22 17.23 3.49
CA ALA A 420 0.09 17.97 2.94
C ALA A 420 -0.67 18.74 4.04
N VAL A 421 -0.87 18.11 5.20
CA VAL A 421 -1.50 18.76 6.36
C VAL A 421 -0.65 19.93 6.87
N ALA A 422 0.67 19.75 7.01
CA ALA A 422 1.57 20.83 7.43
C ALA A 422 1.47 22.04 6.50
N ALA A 423 1.41 21.80 5.19
CA ALA A 423 1.25 22.87 4.20
C ALA A 423 -0.14 23.53 4.30
N ALA A 424 -1.22 22.75 4.46
CA ALA A 424 -2.58 23.27 4.61
C ALA A 424 -2.73 24.12 5.90
N VAL A 425 -2.23 23.64 7.03
CA VAL A 425 -2.24 24.39 8.32
C VAL A 425 -1.48 25.71 8.19
N THR A 426 -0.33 25.69 7.51
CA THR A 426 0.46 26.93 7.26
C THR A 426 -0.30 27.92 6.40
N LEU A 427 -1.10 27.46 5.44
CA LEU A 427 -1.91 28.33 4.57
C LEU A 427 -3.11 28.92 5.33
N VAL A 428 -3.85 28.09 6.08
CA VAL A 428 -5.05 28.50 6.81
C VAL A 428 -4.73 29.45 7.98
N GLY A 429 -3.55 29.29 8.59
CA GLY A 429 -3.07 30.12 9.70
C GLY A 429 -2.50 31.50 9.30
N ARG A 430 -2.48 31.83 7.98
CA ARG A 430 -2.07 33.13 7.45
C ARG A 430 -3.26 34.03 7.22
#